data_7bb03e1678e0aeece8cf193d357fdeb4
#
_entry.id   7bb03e1678e0aeece8cf193d357fdeb4
#
_cell.length_a   1.000
_cell.length_b   1.000
_cell.length_c   1.000
_cell.angle_alpha   90.00
_cell.angle_beta   90.00
_cell.angle_gamma   90.00
#
_symmetry.space_group_name_H-M   'P 1'
#
loop_
_entity.id
_entity.type
_entity.pdbx_description
1 polymer ?
#
loop_
_entity_poly.entity_id
_entity_poly.type
_entity_poly.pdbx_seq_one_letter_code
_entity_poly.pdbx_strand_id
1 'polypeptide(L)'
;TPQSISMLEKTEQGSLVYQVIQENENEAYLSVKFDASFVALYNQVNLRKDNRFTYSSNINSEGLVSFSGLKEGIYNIEFTGKNISKRFDLSLFADKL
;
A
#
# COMPACT_ATOMS: atom_id res chain seq x y z
N THR A 1 12.51 -16.41 9.63
CA THR A 1 11.86 -16.39 8.30
C THR A 1 10.86 -15.24 8.26
N PRO A 2 10.97 -14.31 7.30
CA PRO A 2 10.01 -13.23 7.19
C PRO A 2 8.60 -13.76 6.94
N GLN A 3 7.63 -13.22 7.64
CA GLN A 3 6.23 -13.53 7.39
C GLN A 3 5.69 -12.64 6.29
N SER A 4 4.96 -13.24 5.37
CA SER A 4 4.37 -12.54 4.24
C SER A 4 2.85 -12.70 4.29
N ILE A 5 2.13 -11.59 4.22
CA ILE A 5 0.68 -11.57 4.16
C ILE A 5 0.26 -10.91 2.87
N SER A 6 -0.50 -11.62 2.05
CA SER A 6 -1.04 -11.08 0.80
C SER A 6 -2.55 -10.97 0.90
N MET A 7 -3.10 -9.84 0.49
CA MET A 7 -4.54 -9.61 0.51
C MET A 7 -5.00 -9.00 -0.80
N LEU A 8 -6.19 -9.40 -1.22
CA LEU A 8 -6.83 -8.86 -2.42
C LEU A 8 -7.97 -7.93 -2.00
N GLU A 9 -7.90 -6.68 -2.46
CA GLU A 9 -8.97 -5.71 -2.31
C GLU A 9 -9.65 -5.50 -3.66
N LYS A 10 -10.97 -5.61 -3.70
CA LYS A 10 -11.77 -5.38 -4.89
C LYS A 10 -12.52 -4.08 -4.75
N THR A 11 -12.53 -3.29 -5.82
CA THR A 11 -13.25 -2.02 -5.87
C THR A 11 -14.07 -1.96 -7.16
N GLU A 12 -14.92 -0.96 -7.29
CA GLU A 12 -15.70 -0.75 -8.50
C GLU A 12 -14.82 -0.40 -9.71
N GLN A 13 -13.64 0.16 -9.47
CA GLN A 13 -12.72 0.57 -10.51
C GLN A 13 -11.66 -0.48 -10.86
N GLY A 14 -11.70 -1.63 -10.19
CA GLY A 14 -10.72 -2.68 -10.42
C GLY A 14 -10.28 -3.34 -9.13
N SER A 15 -9.13 -3.97 -9.15
CA SER A 15 -8.62 -4.67 -7.97
C SER A 15 -7.16 -4.34 -7.73
N LEU A 16 -6.75 -4.50 -6.48
CA LEU A 16 -5.36 -4.40 -6.09
C LEU A 16 -5.01 -5.57 -5.17
N VAL A 17 -3.76 -6.00 -5.25
CA VAL A 17 -3.22 -7.00 -4.35
C VAL A 17 -2.09 -6.33 -3.58
N TYR A 18 -2.15 -6.37 -2.27
CA TYR A 18 -1.04 -5.87 -1.48
C TYR A 18 -0.42 -7.00 -0.66
N GLN A 19 0.87 -6.90 -0.48
CA GLN A 19 1.66 -7.87 0.26
C GLN A 19 2.49 -7.15 1.30
N VAL A 20 2.41 -7.63 2.54
CA VAL A 20 3.20 -7.11 3.66
C VAL A 20 4.24 -8.16 4.00
N ILE A 21 5.49 -7.79 3.99
CA ILE A 21 6.61 -8.67 4.35
C ILE A 21 7.30 -8.04 5.56
N GLN A 22 7.41 -8.79 6.64
CA GLN A 22 8.16 -8.34 7.80
C GLN A 22 9.65 -8.54 7.51
N GLU A 23 10.41 -7.43 7.45
CA GLU A 23 11.83 -7.46 7.14
C GLU A 23 12.70 -7.75 8.36
N ASN A 24 12.26 -7.21 9.52
CA ASN A 24 12.96 -7.42 10.78
C ASN A 24 11.96 -7.20 11.93
N GLU A 25 12.44 -7.18 13.18
CA GLU A 25 11.56 -7.05 14.34
C GLU A 25 10.72 -5.77 14.37
N ASN A 26 11.21 -4.71 13.73
CA ASN A 26 10.62 -3.39 13.83
C ASN A 26 10.07 -2.84 12.51
N GLU A 27 10.37 -3.46 11.39
CA GLU A 27 10.08 -2.87 10.10
C GLU A 27 9.47 -3.86 9.13
N ALA A 28 8.60 -3.36 8.27
CA ALA A 28 7.93 -4.13 7.24
C ALA A 28 8.08 -3.46 5.88
N TYR A 29 7.93 -4.28 4.85
CA TYR A 29 7.92 -3.86 3.46
C TYR A 29 6.50 -4.06 2.93
N LEU A 30 5.97 -3.03 2.29
CA LEU A 30 4.64 -3.09 1.68
C LEU A 30 4.79 -2.99 0.17
N SER A 31 4.26 -3.98 -0.54
CA SER A 31 4.20 -3.98 -1.99
C SER A 31 2.74 -4.01 -2.41
N VAL A 32 2.37 -3.14 -3.35
CA VAL A 32 1.00 -3.05 -3.84
C VAL A 32 1.03 -3.17 -5.36
N LYS A 33 0.24 -4.10 -5.89
CA LYS A 33 0.11 -4.30 -7.33
C LYS A 33 -1.33 -4.05 -7.75
N PHE A 34 -1.51 -3.26 -8.79
CA PHE A 34 -2.80 -2.85 -9.33
C PHE A 34 -3.06 -3.50 -10.68
N ASP A 35 -4.32 -3.76 -10.99
CA ASP A 35 -4.67 -4.19 -12.33
C ASP A 35 -4.68 -3.00 -13.30
N ALA A 36 -4.82 -3.29 -14.60
CA ALA A 36 -4.75 -2.27 -15.64
C ALA A 36 -5.83 -1.19 -15.50
N SER A 37 -7.00 -1.54 -15.04
CA SER A 37 -8.09 -0.57 -14.88
C SER A 37 -7.77 0.44 -13.77
N PHE A 38 -7.05 0.02 -12.74
CA PHE A 38 -6.61 0.88 -11.66
C PHE A 38 -5.54 1.87 -12.14
N VAL A 39 -4.56 1.36 -12.90
CA VAL A 39 -3.48 2.19 -13.43
C VAL A 39 -4.00 3.28 -14.35
N ALA A 40 -5.07 3.01 -15.07
CA ALA A 40 -5.68 3.99 -15.97
C ALA A 40 -6.32 5.16 -15.24
N LEU A 41 -6.73 4.96 -13.97
CA LEU A 41 -7.45 5.97 -13.18
C LEU A 41 -6.57 6.72 -12.20
N TYR A 42 -5.56 6.06 -11.64
CA TYR A 42 -4.73 6.60 -10.56
C TYR A 42 -3.28 6.66 -10.99
N ASN A 43 -2.62 7.75 -10.67
CA ASN A 43 -1.22 7.94 -11.04
C ASN A 43 -0.29 8.08 -9.85
N GLN A 44 -0.84 8.21 -8.63
CA GLN A 44 -0.04 8.44 -7.44
C GLN A 44 -0.62 7.72 -6.25
N VAL A 45 0.26 7.23 -5.38
CA VAL A 45 -0.08 6.62 -4.10
C VAL A 45 0.55 7.44 -3.00
N ASN A 46 -0.26 7.82 -2.02
CA ASN A 46 0.20 8.50 -0.81
C ASN A 46 0.01 7.58 0.38
N LEU A 47 1.03 7.45 1.20
CA LEU A 47 0.96 6.67 2.43
C LEU A 47 0.98 7.62 3.62
N ARG A 48 -0.04 7.51 4.47
CA ARG A 48 -0.13 8.25 5.72
C ARG A 48 -0.03 7.28 6.88
N LYS A 49 0.64 7.69 7.93
CA LYS A 49 0.73 6.94 9.18
C LYS A 49 0.15 7.79 10.29
N ASP A 50 -0.82 7.26 11.02
CA ASP A 50 -1.49 7.97 12.10
C ASP A 50 -1.96 9.36 11.67
N ASN A 51 -2.57 9.45 10.49
CA ASN A 51 -3.06 10.67 9.84
C ASN A 51 -1.96 11.66 9.42
N ARG A 52 -0.69 11.24 9.41
CA ARG A 52 0.43 12.06 8.96
C ARG A 52 0.96 11.54 7.64
N PHE A 53 1.16 12.45 6.70
CA PHE A 53 1.78 12.14 5.43
C PHE A 53 3.18 11.56 5.66
N THR A 54 3.47 10.41 5.07
CA THR A 54 4.74 9.72 5.27
C THR A 54 5.51 9.52 3.97
N TYR A 55 4.87 8.96 2.96
CA TYR A 55 5.50 8.68 1.68
C TYR A 55 4.55 8.94 0.53
N SER A 56 5.12 9.29 -0.61
CA SER A 56 4.38 9.42 -1.87
C SER A 56 5.17 8.75 -2.97
N SER A 57 4.49 8.10 -3.90
CA SER A 57 5.11 7.45 -5.02
C SER A 57 4.20 7.50 -6.23
N ASN A 58 4.78 7.64 -7.41
CA ASN A 58 4.04 7.50 -8.66
C ASN A 58 3.79 6.01 -8.92
N ILE A 59 2.62 5.72 -9.49
CA ILE A 59 2.32 4.36 -9.94
C ILE A 59 3.00 4.18 -11.29
N ASN A 60 3.88 3.17 -11.41
CA ASN A 60 4.57 2.92 -12.66
C ASN A 60 3.65 2.21 -13.67
N SER A 61 4.11 2.07 -14.91
CA SER A 61 3.31 1.48 -15.98
C SER A 61 2.95 0.02 -15.72
N GLU A 62 3.69 -0.65 -14.87
CA GLU A 62 3.41 -2.04 -14.49
C GLU A 62 2.38 -2.16 -13.37
N GLY A 63 1.99 -1.02 -12.79
CA GLY A 63 1.03 -1.01 -11.70
C GLY A 63 1.59 -1.50 -10.39
N LEU A 64 2.87 -1.25 -10.13
CA LEU A 64 3.53 -1.70 -8.92
C LEU A 64 4.08 -0.51 -8.14
N VAL A 65 3.85 -0.51 -6.83
CA VAL A 65 4.42 0.47 -5.92
C VAL A 65 4.86 -0.25 -4.65
N SER A 66 5.95 0.21 -4.04
CA SER A 66 6.49 -0.41 -2.83
C SER A 66 7.00 0.62 -1.85
N PHE A 67 6.87 0.29 -0.57
CA PHE A 67 7.35 1.10 0.53
C PHE A 67 8.14 0.20 1.48
N SER A 68 9.34 0.65 1.87
CA SER A 68 10.19 -0.12 2.78
C SER A 68 10.38 0.63 4.10
N GLY A 69 10.85 -0.08 5.10
CA GLY A 69 11.16 0.52 6.39
C GLY A 69 9.95 0.99 7.18
N LEU A 70 8.78 0.37 6.97
CA LEU A 70 7.56 0.76 7.65
C LEU A 70 7.53 0.19 9.06
N LYS A 71 7.30 1.06 10.03
CA LYS A 71 7.18 0.66 11.43
C LYS A 71 5.73 0.36 11.77
N GLU A 72 5.52 -0.29 12.92
CA GLU A 72 4.20 -0.59 13.43
C GLU A 72 3.33 0.67 13.51
N GLY A 73 2.08 0.57 13.11
CA GLY A 73 1.15 1.67 13.18
C GLY A 73 -0.08 1.48 12.30
N ILE A 74 -0.93 2.47 12.30
CA ILE A 74 -2.14 2.51 11.49
C ILE A 74 -1.86 3.36 10.26
N TYR A 75 -1.96 2.74 9.10
CA TYR A 75 -1.65 3.37 7.83
C TYR A 75 -2.92 3.60 7.01
N ASN A 76 -2.88 4.65 6.22
CA ASN A 76 -3.91 4.94 5.24
C ASN A 76 -3.23 5.05 3.88
N ILE A 77 -3.68 4.24 2.94
CA ILE A 77 -3.15 4.25 1.58
C ILE A 77 -4.16 5.00 0.71
N GLU A 78 -3.72 6.11 0.14
CA GLU A 78 -4.56 6.94 -0.70
C GLU A 78 -4.06 6.90 -2.14
N PHE A 79 -4.97 6.56 -3.05
CA PHE A 79 -4.70 6.57 -4.48
C PHE A 79 -5.32 7.82 -5.07
N THR A 80 -4.53 8.58 -5.83
CA THR A 80 -5.02 9.81 -6.44
C THR A 80 -4.80 9.79 -7.95
N GLY A 81 -5.76 10.34 -8.66
CA GLY A 81 -5.71 10.55 -10.09
C GLY A 81 -6.35 11.88 -10.41
N LYS A 82 -6.67 12.09 -11.69
CA LYS A 82 -7.32 13.32 -12.12
C LYS A 82 -8.78 13.30 -11.65
N ASN A 83 -9.13 14.15 -10.70
CA ASN A 83 -10.47 14.30 -10.15
C ASN A 83 -11.01 13.04 -9.46
N ILE A 84 -10.14 12.14 -9.01
CA ILE A 84 -10.54 10.92 -8.33
C ILE A 84 -9.53 10.58 -7.24
N SER A 85 -10.05 10.08 -6.11
CA SER A 85 -9.20 9.55 -5.05
C SER A 85 -9.91 8.41 -4.35
N LYS A 86 -9.13 7.51 -3.77
CA LYS A 86 -9.64 6.38 -3.00
C LYS A 86 -8.68 6.05 -1.86
N ARG A 87 -9.24 5.62 -0.73
CA ARG A 87 -8.47 5.31 0.47
C ARG A 87 -8.73 3.90 0.97
N PHE A 88 -7.68 3.29 1.48
CA PHE A 88 -7.78 2.02 2.21
C PHE A 88 -7.03 2.15 3.53
N ASP A 89 -7.56 1.53 4.55
CA ASP A 89 -6.91 1.49 5.86
C ASP A 89 -6.15 0.18 6.01
N LEU A 90 -4.96 0.28 6.60
CA LEU A 90 -4.09 -0.86 6.82
C LEU A 90 -3.44 -0.72 8.19
N SER A 91 -3.56 -1.77 9.00
CA SER A 91 -2.91 -1.79 10.31
C SER A 91 -1.72 -2.74 10.27
N LEU A 92 -0.56 -2.23 10.62
CA LEU A 92 0.66 -3.03 10.72
C LEU A 92 1.02 -3.19 12.20
N PHE A 93 1.06 -4.41 12.66
CA PHE A 93 1.49 -4.74 14.01
C PHE A 93 2.64 -5.72 13.93
N ALA A 94 3.71 -5.42 14.67
CA ALA A 94 4.82 -6.34 14.75
C ALA A 94 4.36 -7.62 15.46
N ASP A 95 4.52 -8.75 14.78
CA ASP A 95 4.31 -10.04 15.40
C ASP A 95 5.48 -10.29 16.34
N LYS A 96 5.16 -10.33 17.63
CA LYS A 96 6.16 -10.71 18.62
C LYS A 96 6.17 -12.23 18.70
N LEU A 97 7.14 -12.77 18.06
CA LEU A 97 7.41 -14.20 18.17
C LEU A 97 8.01 -14.53 19.52
#